data_acc6993d160e67837122c78407c82f03
#
_entry.id   acc6993d160e67837122c78407c82f03
#
_cell.length_a   1.000
_cell.length_b   1.000
_cell.length_c   1.000
_cell.angle_alpha   90.00
_cell.angle_beta   90.00
_cell.angle_gamma   90.00
#
_symmetry.space_group_name_H-M   'P 1'
#
loop_
_entity.id
_entity.type
_entity.pdbx_description
1 polymer ?
#
loop_
_entity_poly.entity_id
_entity_poly.type
_entity_poly.pdbx_seq_one_letter_code
_entity_poly.pdbx_strand_id
1 'polypeptide(L)'
;GIMTTPRGEDGKIHITLDVAGECIQKRVVKYDKTGDNHYDTISAFIKSMRGTDPDAAVYYLAKMLDAGEDIKFIARRIMICASEDVGNADPQAIQVAVSAALAVERIGLPEARIILSQAATYVASAPKSNAAYMAVDEAQEAVRLKGNFTVPSHLRDCHYSGAEKLGH
;
A
#
# COMPACT_ATOMS: atom_id res chain seq x y z
N GLY A 1 20.42 19.51 -1.78
CA GLY A 1 21.87 19.28 -1.72
C GLY A 1 22.64 20.20 -2.68
N ILE A 2 22.60 19.98 -3.99
CA ILE A 2 23.39 20.76 -4.98
C ILE A 2 22.99 22.24 -4.98
N MET A 3 21.72 22.57 -4.84
CA MET A 3 21.20 23.96 -4.84
C MET A 3 21.58 24.76 -3.57
N THR A 4 22.03 24.10 -2.51
CA THR A 4 22.45 24.74 -1.25
C THR A 4 23.96 24.79 -1.09
N THR A 5 24.73 24.29 -2.05
CA THR A 5 26.19 24.34 -2.03
C THR A 5 26.67 25.78 -2.36
N PRO A 6 27.57 26.37 -1.56
CA PRO A 6 28.13 27.71 -1.82
C PRO A 6 28.79 27.77 -3.21
N ARG A 7 28.67 28.91 -3.86
CA ARG A 7 29.39 29.16 -5.13
C ARG A 7 30.85 29.50 -4.86
N GLY A 8 31.74 28.98 -5.69
CA GLY A 8 33.13 29.35 -5.67
C GLY A 8 33.36 30.80 -6.11
N GLU A 9 34.60 31.29 -6.03
CA GLU A 9 34.99 32.63 -6.41
C GLU A 9 34.71 32.94 -7.90
N ASP A 10 34.62 31.91 -8.74
CA ASP A 10 34.25 31.98 -10.17
C ASP A 10 32.73 32.04 -10.42
N GLY A 11 31.92 32.10 -9.36
CA GLY A 11 30.46 32.13 -9.40
C GLY A 11 29.80 30.81 -9.76
N LYS A 12 30.58 29.71 -9.94
CA LYS A 12 30.10 28.39 -10.29
C LYS A 12 29.99 27.48 -9.06
N ILE A 13 29.12 26.50 -9.12
CA ILE A 13 29.01 25.45 -8.11
C ILE A 13 29.98 24.32 -8.51
N HIS A 14 31.04 24.12 -7.72
CA HIS A 14 31.97 23.03 -7.93
C HIS A 14 31.46 21.77 -7.18
N ILE A 15 31.12 20.73 -7.93
CA ILE A 15 30.71 19.44 -7.39
C ILE A 15 31.97 18.58 -7.23
N THR A 16 32.55 18.61 -6.03
CA THR A 16 33.65 17.70 -5.67
C THR A 16 33.10 16.37 -5.18
N LEU A 17 33.96 15.34 -5.12
CA LEU A 17 33.59 14.05 -4.54
C LEU A 17 33.11 14.16 -3.09
N ASP A 18 33.68 15.11 -2.32
CA ASP A 18 33.27 15.38 -0.94
C ASP A 18 31.86 15.96 -0.87
N VAL A 19 31.55 16.95 -1.70
CA VAL A 19 30.21 17.56 -1.82
C VAL A 19 29.19 16.53 -2.30
N ALA A 20 29.55 15.68 -3.25
CA ALA A 20 28.71 14.59 -3.71
C ALA A 20 28.51 13.56 -2.59
N GLY A 21 29.56 13.21 -1.86
CA GLY A 21 29.53 12.30 -0.72
C GLY A 21 28.62 12.81 0.41
N GLU A 22 28.74 14.10 0.79
CA GLU A 22 27.86 14.72 1.80
C GLU A 22 26.38 14.74 1.36
N CYS A 23 26.11 14.99 0.07
CA CYS A 23 24.74 14.96 -0.47
C CYS A 23 24.15 13.55 -0.44
N ILE A 24 24.97 12.53 -0.69
CA ILE A 24 24.60 11.12 -0.63
C ILE A 24 24.43 10.69 0.84
N GLN A 25 25.37 11.03 1.72
CA GLN A 25 25.31 10.68 3.15
C GLN A 25 24.12 11.33 3.86
N LYS A 26 23.75 12.58 3.56
CA LYS A 26 22.53 13.20 4.12
C LYS A 26 21.24 12.48 3.71
N ARG A 27 21.23 11.80 2.56
CA ARG A 27 20.12 10.93 2.16
C ARG A 27 20.17 9.56 2.85
N VAL A 28 21.34 8.97 2.99
CA VAL A 28 21.55 7.63 3.57
C VAL A 28 21.32 7.62 5.08
N VAL A 29 21.71 8.69 5.80
CA VAL A 29 21.54 8.78 7.27
C VAL A 29 20.07 8.89 7.69
N LYS A 30 19.16 9.32 6.80
CA LYS A 30 17.75 9.50 7.15
C LYS A 30 16.85 8.27 6.95
N TYR A 31 17.28 7.28 6.18
CA TYR A 31 16.44 6.12 5.87
C TYR A 31 17.28 4.93 5.39
N ASP A 32 17.52 3.99 6.26
CA ASP A 32 18.11 2.70 5.90
C ASP A 32 17.00 1.82 5.28
N LYS A 33 17.05 1.60 3.96
CA LYS A 33 16.07 0.76 3.24
C LYS A 33 16.05 -0.70 3.69
N THR A 34 17.03 -1.12 4.47
CA THR A 34 17.19 -2.49 4.97
C THR A 34 17.13 -2.58 6.49
N GLY A 35 16.99 -1.46 7.21
CA GLY A 35 17.01 -1.40 8.67
C GLY A 35 15.64 -1.30 9.32
N ASP A 36 15.61 -1.46 10.64
CA ASP A 36 14.40 -1.43 11.49
C ASP A 36 13.54 -0.17 11.26
N ASN A 37 14.17 0.97 10.99
CA ASN A 37 13.49 2.25 10.77
C ASN A 37 12.63 2.28 9.48
N HIS A 38 12.99 1.47 8.47
CA HIS A 38 12.19 1.30 7.25
C HIS A 38 10.88 0.58 7.55
N TYR A 39 10.98 -0.58 8.19
CA TYR A 39 9.81 -1.39 8.55
C TYR A 39 8.90 -0.66 9.55
N ASP A 40 9.48 0.09 10.49
CA ASP A 40 8.72 0.89 11.44
C ASP A 40 7.92 2.00 10.76
N THR A 41 8.50 2.69 9.77
CA THR A 41 7.81 3.75 9.02
C THR A 41 6.65 3.18 8.20
N ILE A 42 6.84 2.05 7.52
CA ILE A 42 5.78 1.36 6.77
C ILE A 42 4.67 0.88 7.72
N SER A 43 5.06 0.28 8.85
CA SER A 43 4.12 -0.17 9.88
C SER A 43 3.29 0.99 10.44
N ALA A 44 3.95 2.12 10.72
CA ALA A 44 3.27 3.33 11.20
C ALA A 44 2.29 3.89 10.16
N PHE A 45 2.68 3.93 8.88
CA PHE A 45 1.79 4.34 7.79
C PHE A 45 0.53 3.50 7.73
N ILE A 46 0.68 2.16 7.74
CA ILE A 46 -0.46 1.23 7.69
C ILE A 46 -1.34 1.39 8.93
N LYS A 47 -0.75 1.45 10.13
CA LYS A 47 -1.47 1.60 11.39
C LYS A 47 -2.19 2.95 11.49
N SER A 48 -1.65 4.02 10.90
CA SER A 48 -2.31 5.32 10.83
C SER A 48 -3.57 5.27 9.96
N MET A 49 -3.52 4.64 8.78
CA MET A 49 -4.70 4.45 7.95
C MET A 49 -5.76 3.57 8.63
N ARG A 50 -5.33 2.46 9.24
CA ARG A 50 -6.20 1.55 10.01
C ARG A 50 -6.83 2.24 11.22
N GLY A 51 -6.06 3.04 11.92
CA GLY A 51 -6.46 3.76 13.15
C GLY A 51 -7.26 5.04 12.91
N THR A 52 -7.60 5.35 11.67
CA THR A 52 -8.40 6.56 11.31
C THR A 52 -7.68 7.86 11.67
N ASP A 53 -6.37 7.92 11.38
CA ASP A 53 -5.54 9.12 11.54
C ASP A 53 -4.98 9.57 10.18
N PRO A 54 -5.71 10.41 9.42
CA PRO A 54 -5.26 10.88 8.12
C PRO A 54 -4.03 11.77 8.18
N ASP A 55 -3.85 12.54 9.25
CA ASP A 55 -2.69 13.42 9.41
C ASP A 55 -1.40 12.62 9.59
N ALA A 56 -1.42 11.61 10.47
CA ALA A 56 -0.30 10.69 10.63
C ALA A 56 -0.04 9.88 9.34
N ALA A 57 -1.09 9.43 8.63
CA ALA A 57 -0.95 8.73 7.36
C ALA A 57 -0.20 9.58 6.33
N VAL A 58 -0.56 10.85 6.15
CA VAL A 58 0.15 11.77 5.23
C VAL A 58 1.57 12.05 5.69
N TYR A 59 1.80 12.18 6.99
CA TYR A 59 3.16 12.37 7.53
C TYR A 59 4.09 11.20 7.20
N TYR A 60 3.65 9.96 7.45
CA TYR A 60 4.45 8.77 7.15
C TYR A 60 4.57 8.52 5.64
N LEU A 61 3.55 8.85 4.84
CA LEU A 61 3.65 8.87 3.38
C LEU A 61 4.78 9.81 2.92
N ALA A 62 4.79 11.06 3.40
CA ALA A 62 5.82 12.03 3.06
C ALA A 62 7.21 11.54 3.46
N LYS A 63 7.34 10.91 4.64
CA LYS A 63 8.59 10.34 5.11
C LYS A 63 9.09 9.20 4.21
N MET A 64 8.20 8.33 3.73
CA MET A 64 8.54 7.27 2.77
C MET A 64 8.97 7.85 1.41
N LEU A 65 8.26 8.86 0.91
CA LEU A 65 8.58 9.51 -0.36
C LEU A 65 9.93 10.25 -0.31
N ASP A 66 10.22 10.97 0.78
CA ASP A 66 11.51 11.66 0.99
C ASP A 66 12.68 10.66 1.07
N ALA A 67 12.42 9.48 1.59
CA ALA A 67 13.36 8.37 1.65
C ALA A 67 13.58 7.67 0.30
N GLY A 68 12.77 7.98 -0.72
CA GLY A 68 12.81 7.37 -2.03
C GLY A 68 12.23 5.95 -2.08
N GLU A 69 11.20 5.69 -1.26
CA GLU A 69 10.45 4.44 -1.33
C GLU A 69 9.77 4.27 -2.69
N ASP A 70 9.59 3.02 -3.11
CA ASP A 70 8.89 2.70 -4.34
C ASP A 70 7.41 3.12 -4.26
N ILE A 71 7.00 4.06 -5.12
CA ILE A 71 5.63 4.57 -5.18
C ILE A 71 4.60 3.48 -5.48
N LYS A 72 4.98 2.43 -6.21
CA LYS A 72 4.13 1.27 -6.49
C LYS A 72 3.95 0.41 -5.22
N PHE A 73 5.00 0.28 -4.42
CA PHE A 73 4.89 -0.39 -3.13
C PHE A 73 3.94 0.37 -2.20
N ILE A 74 4.05 1.70 -2.11
CA ILE A 74 3.15 2.54 -1.30
C ILE A 74 1.71 2.37 -1.77
N ALA A 75 1.44 2.49 -3.08
CA ALA A 75 0.11 2.31 -3.65
C ALA A 75 -0.49 0.92 -3.32
N ARG A 76 0.32 -0.13 -3.41
CA ARG A 76 -0.08 -1.49 -3.03
C ARG A 76 -0.48 -1.60 -1.55
N ARG A 77 0.23 -0.92 -0.64
CA ARG A 77 -0.12 -0.90 0.79
C ARG A 77 -1.46 -0.21 1.04
N ILE A 78 -1.76 0.86 0.29
CA ILE A 78 -3.07 1.54 0.36
C ILE A 78 -4.19 0.61 -0.13
N MET A 79 -3.99 -0.11 -1.25
CA MET A 79 -4.97 -1.08 -1.76
C MET A 79 -5.27 -2.20 -0.76
N ILE A 80 -4.22 -2.73 -0.11
CA ILE A 80 -4.39 -3.79 0.90
C ILE A 80 -5.22 -3.25 2.07
N CYS A 81 -4.87 -2.08 2.61
CA CYS A 81 -5.61 -1.45 3.72
C CYS A 81 -7.08 -1.16 3.34
N ALA A 82 -7.33 -0.72 2.11
CA ALA A 82 -8.69 -0.50 1.60
C ALA A 82 -9.54 -1.78 1.59
N SER A 83 -8.94 -2.95 1.35
CA SER A 83 -9.67 -4.23 1.35
C SER A 83 -9.71 -4.88 2.74
N GLU A 84 -8.60 -4.86 3.46
CA GLU A 84 -8.42 -5.55 4.74
C GLU A 84 -9.11 -4.83 5.89
N ASP A 85 -8.92 -3.50 5.97
CA ASP A 85 -9.34 -2.70 7.12
C ASP A 85 -10.64 -1.91 6.86
N VAL A 86 -10.92 -1.49 5.64
CA VAL A 86 -12.16 -0.80 5.25
C VAL A 86 -13.19 -1.80 4.71
N GLY A 87 -12.80 -2.64 3.75
CA GLY A 87 -13.63 -3.68 3.18
C GLY A 87 -15.00 -3.17 2.73
N ASN A 88 -16.04 -3.90 3.11
CA ASN A 88 -17.42 -3.57 2.72
C ASN A 88 -18.07 -2.45 3.56
N ALA A 89 -17.38 -1.88 4.54
CA ALA A 89 -17.86 -0.68 5.25
C ALA A 89 -17.89 0.54 4.32
N ASP A 90 -16.95 0.61 3.37
CA ASP A 90 -16.97 1.59 2.26
C ASP A 90 -16.41 0.94 0.99
N PRO A 91 -17.27 0.42 0.09
CA PRO A 91 -16.83 -0.21 -1.17
C PRO A 91 -16.10 0.73 -2.13
N GLN A 92 -16.18 2.03 -1.95
CA GLN A 92 -15.45 3.01 -2.76
C GLN A 92 -13.95 3.03 -2.42
N ALA A 93 -13.56 2.64 -1.21
CA ALA A 93 -12.17 2.70 -0.78
C ALA A 93 -11.24 1.90 -1.70
N ILE A 94 -11.61 0.67 -2.07
CA ILE A 94 -10.79 -0.14 -2.98
C ILE A 94 -10.76 0.44 -4.39
N GLN A 95 -11.85 1.05 -4.87
CA GLN A 95 -11.90 1.69 -6.20
C GLN A 95 -10.96 2.90 -6.25
N VAL A 96 -10.99 3.75 -5.22
CA VAL A 96 -10.09 4.90 -5.09
C VAL A 96 -8.62 4.43 -5.05
N ALA A 97 -8.33 3.41 -4.24
CA ALA A 97 -6.98 2.88 -4.10
C ALA A 97 -6.43 2.26 -5.40
N VAL A 98 -7.26 1.50 -6.14
CA VAL A 98 -6.88 0.92 -7.43
C VAL A 98 -6.70 1.99 -8.49
N SER A 99 -7.60 2.97 -8.58
CA SER A 99 -7.47 4.10 -9.51
C SER A 99 -6.20 4.90 -9.25
N ALA A 100 -5.88 5.13 -7.98
CA ALA A 100 -4.64 5.80 -7.57
C ALA A 100 -3.39 5.00 -7.99
N ALA A 101 -3.38 3.68 -7.79
CA ALA A 101 -2.27 2.82 -8.19
C ALA A 101 -2.01 2.87 -9.70
N LEU A 102 -3.07 2.79 -10.52
CA LEU A 102 -2.97 2.89 -11.98
C LEU A 102 -2.48 4.27 -12.43
N ALA A 103 -2.94 5.34 -11.79
CA ALA A 103 -2.52 6.72 -12.09
C ALA A 103 -1.05 6.94 -11.73
N VAL A 104 -0.60 6.45 -10.57
CA VAL A 104 0.79 6.53 -10.10
C VAL A 104 1.76 5.88 -11.09
N GLU A 105 1.40 4.73 -11.67
CA GLU A 105 2.23 4.06 -12.67
C GLU A 105 2.39 4.86 -13.96
N ARG A 106 1.37 5.61 -14.36
CA ARG A 106 1.37 6.40 -15.59
C ARG A 106 2.04 7.75 -15.45
N ILE A 107 1.87 8.38 -14.29
CA ILE A 107 2.28 9.77 -14.06
C ILE A 107 3.69 9.84 -13.47
N GLY A 108 4.02 8.99 -12.48
CA GLY A 108 5.31 9.03 -11.80
C GLY A 108 5.49 10.25 -10.89
N LEU A 109 6.68 10.37 -10.31
CA LEU A 109 7.05 11.53 -9.49
C LEU A 109 7.46 12.73 -10.38
N PRO A 110 7.19 13.97 -9.92
CA PRO A 110 6.77 14.32 -8.54
C PRO A 110 5.25 14.29 -8.29
N GLU A 111 4.40 14.23 -9.30
CA GLU A 111 2.94 14.38 -9.18
C GLU A 111 2.26 13.19 -8.50
N ALA A 112 2.83 11.97 -8.60
CA ALA A 112 2.30 10.77 -7.95
C ALA A 112 2.09 10.94 -6.43
N ARG A 113 2.87 11.82 -5.76
CA ARG A 113 2.71 12.15 -4.35
C ARG A 113 1.31 12.68 -4.01
N ILE A 114 0.71 13.44 -4.93
CA ILE A 114 -0.63 14.05 -4.75
C ILE A 114 -1.70 12.94 -4.78
N ILE A 115 -1.58 12.03 -5.74
CA ILE A 115 -2.49 10.90 -5.93
C ILE A 115 -2.42 9.95 -4.73
N LEU A 116 -1.20 9.63 -4.26
CA LEU A 116 -0.99 8.80 -3.09
C LEU A 116 -1.56 9.44 -1.82
N SER A 117 -1.39 10.76 -1.65
CA SER A 117 -1.95 11.49 -0.52
C SER A 117 -3.48 11.46 -0.53
N GLN A 118 -4.12 11.67 -1.68
CA GLN A 118 -5.58 11.58 -1.83
C GLN A 118 -6.09 10.19 -1.44
N ALA A 119 -5.46 9.13 -1.95
CA ALA A 119 -5.90 7.77 -1.65
C ALA A 119 -5.66 7.40 -0.17
N ALA A 120 -4.50 7.77 0.39
CA ALA A 120 -4.19 7.50 1.79
C ALA A 120 -5.14 8.20 2.76
N THR A 121 -5.46 9.48 2.52
CA THR A 121 -6.41 10.23 3.35
C THR A 121 -7.84 9.71 3.22
N TYR A 122 -8.26 9.31 2.01
CA TYR A 122 -9.56 8.68 1.81
C TYR A 122 -9.68 7.39 2.63
N VAL A 123 -8.72 6.47 2.49
CA VAL A 123 -8.70 5.18 3.20
C VAL A 123 -8.61 5.38 4.71
N ALA A 124 -7.79 6.34 5.17
CA ALA A 124 -7.68 6.67 6.59
C ALA A 124 -9.01 7.19 7.17
N SER A 125 -9.76 8.00 6.41
CA SER A 125 -11.02 8.62 6.87
C SER A 125 -12.25 7.72 6.69
N ALA A 126 -12.15 6.64 5.91
CA ALA A 126 -13.25 5.72 5.65
C ALA A 126 -13.64 4.93 6.91
N PRO A 127 -14.92 4.54 7.06
CA PRO A 127 -15.33 3.60 8.11
C PRO A 127 -14.58 2.26 7.97
N LYS A 128 -14.33 1.58 9.08
CA LYS A 128 -13.50 0.38 9.13
C LYS A 128 -14.33 -0.87 9.38
N SER A 129 -14.03 -1.94 8.62
CA SER A 129 -14.54 -3.29 8.85
C SER A 129 -13.58 -4.32 8.26
N ASN A 130 -13.07 -5.20 9.07
CA ASN A 130 -12.26 -6.35 8.64
C ASN A 130 -13.08 -7.63 8.41
N ALA A 131 -14.41 -7.53 8.36
CA ALA A 131 -15.30 -8.70 8.30
C ALA A 131 -15.02 -9.59 7.07
N ALA A 132 -14.75 -9.01 5.91
CA ALA A 132 -14.44 -9.78 4.70
C ALA A 132 -13.09 -10.54 4.82
N TYR A 133 -12.10 -9.93 5.45
CA TYR A 133 -10.81 -10.54 5.74
C TYR A 133 -10.98 -11.72 6.73
N MET A 134 -11.63 -11.49 7.86
CA MET A 134 -11.90 -12.53 8.86
C MET A 134 -12.70 -13.69 8.29
N ALA A 135 -13.70 -13.41 7.45
CA ALA A 135 -14.56 -14.43 6.84
C ALA A 135 -13.76 -15.41 5.97
N VAL A 136 -12.82 -14.92 5.16
CA VAL A 136 -12.01 -15.81 4.30
C VAL A 136 -11.02 -16.63 5.13
N ASP A 137 -10.43 -16.05 6.17
CA ASP A 137 -9.50 -16.74 7.06
C ASP A 137 -10.22 -17.89 7.82
N GLU A 138 -11.37 -17.61 8.40
CA GLU A 138 -12.20 -18.60 9.11
C GLU A 138 -12.68 -19.70 8.16
N ALA A 139 -13.09 -19.34 6.93
CA ALA A 139 -13.48 -20.33 5.92
C ALA A 139 -12.31 -21.23 5.52
N GLN A 140 -11.14 -20.67 5.31
CA GLN A 140 -9.92 -21.44 4.99
C GLN A 140 -9.53 -22.38 6.15
N GLU A 141 -9.64 -21.93 7.39
CA GLU A 141 -9.40 -22.76 8.55
C GLU A 141 -10.42 -23.91 8.63
N ALA A 142 -11.70 -23.62 8.41
CA ALA A 142 -12.75 -24.66 8.39
C ALA A 142 -12.49 -25.73 7.33
N VAL A 143 -12.05 -25.33 6.12
CA VAL A 143 -11.67 -26.27 5.05
C VAL A 143 -10.49 -27.15 5.47
N ARG A 144 -9.47 -26.58 6.14
CA ARG A 144 -8.29 -27.34 6.60
C ARG A 144 -8.61 -28.33 7.72
N LEU A 145 -9.44 -27.92 8.69
CA LEU A 145 -9.73 -28.71 9.89
C LEU A 145 -10.83 -29.75 9.68
N LYS A 146 -11.88 -29.40 8.94
CA LYS A 146 -13.07 -30.25 8.78
C LYS A 146 -13.03 -31.12 7.52
N GLY A 147 -12.02 -30.96 6.68
CA GLY A 147 -11.88 -31.72 5.45
C GLY A 147 -12.83 -31.28 4.34
N ASN A 148 -12.81 -32.05 3.27
CA ASN A 148 -13.51 -31.70 2.05
C ASN A 148 -14.96 -32.17 2.13
N PHE A 149 -15.90 -31.30 2.55
CA PHE A 149 -17.31 -31.59 2.48
C PHE A 149 -17.76 -31.72 1.02
N THR A 150 -18.54 -32.76 0.73
CA THR A 150 -19.16 -32.87 -0.60
C THR A 150 -20.14 -31.73 -0.80
N VAL A 151 -20.12 -31.16 -2.01
CA VAL A 151 -21.11 -30.12 -2.36
C VAL A 151 -22.53 -30.69 -2.24
N PRO A 152 -23.43 -30.03 -1.50
CA PRO A 152 -24.83 -30.44 -1.41
C PRO A 152 -25.48 -30.59 -2.80
N SER A 153 -26.37 -31.59 -2.99
CA SER A 153 -26.93 -31.89 -4.32
C SER A 153 -27.61 -30.70 -5.00
N HIS A 154 -28.33 -29.87 -4.24
CA HIS A 154 -29.00 -28.67 -4.77
C HIS A 154 -28.06 -27.54 -5.22
N LEU A 155 -26.76 -27.63 -4.93
CA LEU A 155 -25.73 -26.68 -5.36
C LEU A 155 -24.79 -27.26 -6.42
N ARG A 156 -25.03 -28.52 -6.84
CA ARG A 156 -24.23 -29.15 -7.88
C ARG A 156 -24.68 -28.71 -9.25
N ASP A 157 -23.72 -28.66 -10.19
CA ASP A 157 -24.05 -28.39 -11.59
C ASP A 157 -24.86 -29.56 -12.18
N CYS A 158 -26.01 -29.27 -12.75
CA CYS A 158 -26.88 -30.23 -13.44
C CYS A 158 -26.83 -30.11 -14.97
N HIS A 159 -26.00 -29.24 -15.53
CA HIS A 159 -25.96 -28.92 -16.96
C HIS A 159 -24.98 -29.81 -17.77
N TYR A 160 -24.34 -30.80 -17.16
CA TYR A 160 -23.40 -31.67 -17.87
C TYR A 160 -24.04 -33.02 -18.23
N SER A 161 -23.56 -33.63 -19.32
CA SER A 161 -24.03 -34.95 -19.81
C SER A 161 -23.81 -36.04 -18.75
N GLY A 162 -24.89 -36.61 -18.19
CA GLY A 162 -24.86 -37.65 -17.17
C GLY A 162 -25.23 -37.17 -15.74
N ALA A 163 -25.56 -35.89 -15.54
CA ALA A 163 -26.00 -35.35 -14.27
C ALA A 163 -27.22 -36.11 -13.70
N GLU A 164 -28.23 -36.40 -14.53
CA GLU A 164 -29.41 -37.22 -14.15
C GLU A 164 -29.05 -38.59 -13.60
N LYS A 165 -27.97 -39.26 -14.13
CA LYS A 165 -27.54 -40.59 -13.68
C LYS A 165 -26.89 -40.56 -12.31
N LEU A 166 -26.42 -39.37 -11.86
CA LEU A 166 -25.82 -39.14 -10.57
C LEU A 166 -26.75 -38.51 -9.55
N GLY A 167 -28.03 -38.31 -9.94
CA GLY A 167 -29.05 -37.75 -9.06
C GLY A 167 -28.90 -36.26 -8.81
N HIS A 168 -28.40 -35.54 -9.80
CA HIS A 168 -28.23 -34.09 -9.75
C HIS A 168 -29.37 -33.38 -10.47
#